data_acbfef9bb008adea0e1693fbe7a0f523
#
_entry.id   acbfef9bb008adea0e1693fbe7a0f523
#
_cell.length_a   1.000
_cell.length_b   1.000
_cell.length_c   1.000
_cell.angle_alpha   90.00
_cell.angle_beta   90.00
_cell.angle_gamma   90.00
#
_symmetry.space_group_name_H-M   'P 1'
#
loop_
_entity.id
_entity.type
_entity.pdbx_description
1 polymer ?
#
loop_
_entity_poly.entity_id
_entity_poly.type
_entity_poly.pdbx_seq_one_letter_code
_entity_poly.pdbx_strand_id
1 'polypeptide(L)'
;MSTDWNALATTITEALHLEAPPVAITFADERPDGISGFDASMSEPAADGRQGRVSAGCVFWGHAATDTFSTAPEDHGNCSVGSLTHGLKSLEEVAGNDDVSSLLASGWVTMDMVPGIPTVSKKPASIIYGPLAESPVDPDVVLLRVNGRQMMVLSDAIPGLRIEGKPQCHIVAVAKEQGVAAASIGCALSRARTGMKPHEMTVQSPPPSSLRLPAA
;
A
#
# COMPACT_ATOMS: atom_id res chain seq x y z
N MET A 1 19.37 -14.35 11.91
CA MET A 1 18.12 -14.79 12.58
C MET A 1 17.00 -14.32 11.69
N SER A 2 16.13 -15.20 11.22
CA SER A 2 14.93 -14.80 10.47
C SER A 2 13.94 -14.18 11.45
N THR A 3 13.25 -13.14 11.03
CA THR A 3 12.19 -12.51 11.82
C THR A 3 10.99 -13.46 11.90
N ASP A 4 10.43 -13.63 13.08
CA ASP A 4 9.17 -14.35 13.26
C ASP A 4 8.00 -13.38 12.95
N TRP A 5 7.58 -13.40 11.70
CA TRP A 5 6.51 -12.52 11.21
C TRP A 5 5.16 -12.81 11.85
N ASN A 6 4.89 -14.06 12.25
CA ASN A 6 3.66 -14.44 12.93
C ASN A 6 3.60 -13.81 14.33
N ALA A 7 4.67 -13.98 15.13
CA ALA A 7 4.75 -13.38 16.45
C ALA A 7 4.66 -11.85 16.38
N LEU A 8 5.29 -11.22 15.39
CA LEU A 8 5.23 -9.78 15.19
C LEU A 8 3.83 -9.30 14.79
N ALA A 9 3.19 -9.98 13.85
CA ALA A 9 1.82 -9.67 13.42
C ALA A 9 0.83 -9.74 14.59
N THR A 10 0.97 -10.76 15.43
CA THR A 10 0.19 -10.93 16.66
C THR A 10 0.43 -9.76 17.61
N THR A 11 1.68 -9.43 17.90
CA THR A 11 2.06 -8.33 18.78
C THR A 11 1.48 -6.99 18.31
N ILE A 12 1.61 -6.67 17.02
CA ILE A 12 1.08 -5.43 16.44
C ILE A 12 -0.44 -5.41 16.54
N THR A 13 -1.09 -6.52 16.21
CA THR A 13 -2.56 -6.62 16.23
C THR A 13 -3.11 -6.40 17.62
N GLU A 14 -2.51 -7.03 18.63
CA GLU A 14 -2.92 -6.90 20.05
C GLU A 14 -2.63 -5.51 20.61
N ALA A 15 -1.41 -4.99 20.41
CA ALA A 15 -1.02 -3.69 20.94
C ALA A 15 -1.85 -2.53 20.39
N LEU A 16 -2.24 -2.60 19.12
CA LEU A 16 -3.04 -1.57 18.45
C LEU A 16 -4.53 -1.89 18.44
N HIS A 17 -4.94 -3.09 18.84
CA HIS A 17 -6.32 -3.57 18.69
C HIS A 17 -6.81 -3.42 17.23
N LEU A 18 -6.04 -3.94 16.27
CA LEU A 18 -6.38 -3.82 14.86
C LEU A 18 -7.63 -4.62 14.50
N GLU A 19 -8.51 -4.03 13.70
CA GLU A 19 -9.71 -4.70 13.16
C GLU A 19 -9.37 -5.57 11.94
N ALA A 20 -8.26 -5.26 11.26
CA ALA A 20 -7.78 -6.02 10.11
C ALA A 20 -6.31 -6.40 10.31
N PRO A 21 -5.90 -7.59 9.86
CA PRO A 21 -4.51 -8.05 10.02
C PRO A 21 -3.54 -7.13 9.29
N PRO A 22 -2.29 -6.99 9.79
CA PRO A 22 -1.20 -6.39 9.05
C PRO A 22 -0.96 -7.11 7.73
N VAL A 23 -0.67 -6.35 6.69
CA VAL A 23 -0.37 -6.86 5.34
C VAL A 23 1.11 -6.70 5.05
N ALA A 24 1.72 -7.76 4.51
CA ALA A 24 3.07 -7.76 3.99
C ALA A 24 3.07 -7.45 2.49
N ILE A 25 4.00 -6.61 2.04
CA ILE A 25 4.23 -6.30 0.63
C ILE A 25 5.71 -6.48 0.32
N THR A 26 6.03 -7.32 -0.67
CA THR A 26 7.41 -7.60 -1.08
C THR A 26 7.57 -7.37 -2.57
N PHE A 27 8.60 -6.62 -2.94
CA PHE A 27 9.01 -6.39 -4.34
C PHE A 27 10.11 -7.40 -4.68
N ALA A 28 9.78 -8.42 -5.46
CA ALA A 28 10.66 -9.54 -5.74
C ALA A 28 11.20 -9.53 -7.18
N ASP A 29 12.44 -10.01 -7.35
CA ASP A 29 13.06 -10.19 -8.66
C ASP A 29 12.52 -11.42 -9.41
N GLU A 30 11.83 -12.31 -8.70
CA GLU A 30 11.13 -13.47 -9.24
C GLU A 30 9.93 -13.81 -8.36
N ARG A 31 8.95 -14.50 -8.93
CA ARG A 31 7.82 -15.00 -8.15
C ARG A 31 8.25 -16.27 -7.40
N PRO A 32 8.14 -16.31 -6.06
CA PRO A 32 8.44 -17.52 -5.31
C PRO A 32 7.53 -18.69 -5.71
N ASP A 33 8.08 -19.89 -5.65
CA ASP A 33 7.32 -21.12 -5.90
C ASP A 33 6.15 -21.25 -4.90
N GLY A 34 5.03 -21.77 -5.38
CA GLY A 34 3.84 -21.99 -4.57
C GLY A 34 2.94 -20.76 -4.35
N ILE A 35 3.35 -19.57 -4.76
CA ILE A 35 2.50 -18.38 -4.68
C ILE A 35 1.72 -18.23 -5.99
N SER A 36 0.39 -18.27 -5.89
CA SER A 36 -0.51 -18.05 -7.02
C SER A 36 -0.44 -16.61 -7.54
N GLY A 37 -0.60 -16.44 -8.83
CA GLY A 37 -0.84 -15.11 -9.41
C GLY A 37 -2.19 -14.55 -8.97
N PHE A 38 -2.31 -13.23 -8.95
CA PHE A 38 -3.59 -12.56 -8.70
C PHE A 38 -4.64 -12.99 -9.74
N ASP A 39 -5.78 -13.42 -9.25
CA ASP A 39 -6.93 -13.73 -10.10
C ASP A 39 -7.82 -12.48 -10.21
N ALA A 40 -8.09 -12.04 -11.44
CA ALA A 40 -8.99 -10.91 -11.70
C ALA A 40 -10.41 -11.13 -11.15
N SER A 41 -10.81 -12.36 -10.86
CA SER A 41 -12.06 -12.67 -10.15
C SER A 41 -12.10 -12.13 -8.73
N MET A 42 -10.93 -11.87 -8.12
CA MET A 42 -10.80 -11.31 -6.77
C MET A 42 -11.06 -9.80 -6.75
N SER A 43 -11.04 -9.10 -7.88
CA SER A 43 -11.33 -7.67 -7.90
C SER A 43 -12.81 -7.38 -7.88
N GLU A 44 -13.22 -6.49 -6.98
CA GLU A 44 -14.60 -6.01 -6.92
C GLU A 44 -14.90 -4.99 -8.03
N PRO A 45 -16.16 -4.84 -8.45
CA PRO A 45 -16.56 -3.73 -9.31
C PRO A 45 -16.20 -2.40 -8.67
N ALA A 46 -15.76 -1.44 -9.47
CA ALA A 46 -15.51 -0.09 -8.98
C ALA A 46 -16.79 0.50 -8.39
N ALA A 47 -16.68 1.14 -7.23
CA ALA A 47 -17.83 1.74 -6.52
C ALA A 47 -18.50 2.89 -7.29
N ASP A 48 -17.84 3.41 -8.33
CA ASP A 48 -18.36 4.45 -9.23
C ASP A 48 -19.27 3.91 -10.34
N GLY A 49 -19.63 2.64 -10.30
CA GLY A 49 -20.49 2.01 -11.29
C GLY A 49 -19.82 1.68 -12.62
N ARG A 50 -18.51 1.91 -12.76
CA ARG A 50 -17.78 1.49 -13.95
C ARG A 50 -17.83 -0.03 -14.06
N GLN A 51 -18.29 -0.49 -15.19
CA GLN A 51 -18.33 -1.92 -15.49
C GLN A 51 -16.91 -2.43 -15.69
N GLY A 52 -16.52 -3.42 -14.92
CA GLY A 52 -15.24 -4.09 -15.07
C GLY A 52 -14.47 -4.20 -13.75
N ARG A 53 -13.74 -5.28 -13.65
CA ARG A 53 -12.84 -5.53 -12.54
C ARG A 53 -11.54 -4.80 -12.81
N VAL A 54 -11.14 -3.95 -11.89
CA VAL A 54 -9.92 -3.16 -12.03
C VAL A 54 -8.92 -3.69 -11.02
N SER A 55 -7.90 -4.41 -11.51
CA SER A 55 -6.73 -4.72 -10.69
C SER A 55 -5.93 -3.43 -10.46
N ALA A 56 -5.69 -3.12 -9.21
CA ALA A 56 -4.87 -1.98 -8.81
C ALA A 56 -4.39 -2.18 -7.38
N GLY A 57 -3.29 -1.55 -7.00
CA GLY A 57 -2.68 -1.71 -5.68
C GLY A 57 -3.66 -1.54 -4.51
N CYS A 58 -4.62 -0.62 -4.63
CA CYS A 58 -5.64 -0.41 -3.60
C CYS A 58 -6.66 -1.57 -3.48
N VAL A 59 -6.83 -2.39 -4.51
CA VAL A 59 -7.64 -3.63 -4.45
C VAL A 59 -6.85 -4.74 -3.78
N PHE A 60 -5.57 -4.88 -4.15
CA PHE A 60 -4.71 -5.93 -3.61
C PHE A 60 -4.63 -5.91 -2.09
N TRP A 61 -4.64 -4.74 -1.48
CA TRP A 61 -4.55 -4.63 -0.01
C TRP A 61 -5.77 -5.17 0.71
N GLY A 62 -6.95 -5.08 0.11
CA GLY A 62 -8.17 -5.69 0.66
C GLY A 62 -8.05 -7.20 0.71
N HIS A 63 -7.63 -7.79 -0.40
CA HIS A 63 -7.47 -9.25 -0.53
C HIS A 63 -6.28 -9.78 0.28
N ALA A 64 -5.19 -9.02 0.35
CA ALA A 64 -4.00 -9.39 1.12
C ALA A 64 -4.22 -9.53 2.64
N ALA A 65 -5.37 -9.10 3.15
CA ALA A 65 -5.75 -9.34 4.53
C ALA A 65 -6.10 -10.81 4.82
N THR A 66 -6.46 -11.58 3.77
CA THR A 66 -6.91 -12.98 3.89
C THR A 66 -6.14 -13.94 3.00
N ASP A 67 -5.55 -13.45 1.92
CA ASP A 67 -4.96 -14.31 0.88
C ASP A 67 -3.53 -13.86 0.54
N THR A 68 -2.65 -14.83 0.30
CA THR A 68 -1.31 -14.59 -0.23
C THR A 68 -1.29 -14.83 -1.73
N PHE A 69 -0.88 -13.82 -2.50
CA PHE A 69 -0.82 -13.87 -3.96
C PHE A 69 0.30 -12.97 -4.49
N SER A 70 0.62 -13.14 -5.75
CA SER A 70 1.57 -12.29 -6.47
C SER A 70 0.88 -11.52 -7.59
N THR A 71 1.37 -10.31 -7.86
CA THR A 71 0.95 -9.49 -9.01
C THR A 71 2.15 -9.21 -9.89
N ALA A 72 1.91 -8.94 -11.17
CA ALA A 72 2.89 -8.27 -12.00
C ALA A 72 2.87 -6.75 -11.74
N PRO A 73 3.97 -6.02 -11.96
CA PRO A 73 3.96 -4.55 -11.87
C PRO A 73 2.88 -3.93 -12.75
N GLU A 74 2.60 -4.51 -13.90
CA GLU A 74 1.60 -4.09 -14.88
C GLU A 74 0.18 -4.07 -14.30
N ASP A 75 -0.12 -4.92 -13.33
CA ASP A 75 -1.42 -4.94 -12.63
C ASP A 75 -1.69 -3.65 -11.85
N HIS A 76 -0.64 -2.88 -11.55
CA HIS A 76 -0.75 -1.55 -10.94
C HIS A 76 -1.03 -0.44 -11.97
N GLY A 77 -0.90 -0.75 -13.24
CA GLY A 77 -1.08 0.19 -14.36
C GLY A 77 -2.50 0.64 -14.61
N ASN A 78 -3.49 0.10 -13.91
CA ASN A 78 -4.90 0.45 -14.06
C ASN A 78 -5.31 1.78 -13.38
N CYS A 79 -4.37 2.47 -12.75
CA CYS A 79 -4.53 3.86 -12.35
C CYS A 79 -3.24 4.64 -12.64
N SER A 80 -3.37 5.93 -12.88
CA SER A 80 -2.24 6.78 -13.26
C SER A 80 -1.17 6.86 -12.17
N VAL A 81 -1.58 6.91 -10.90
CA VAL A 81 -0.65 6.93 -9.78
C VAL A 81 0.12 5.62 -9.67
N GLY A 82 -0.56 4.48 -9.82
CA GLY A 82 0.09 3.17 -9.86
C GLY A 82 1.07 3.05 -11.04
N SER A 83 0.66 3.51 -12.24
CA SER A 83 1.51 3.54 -13.42
C SER A 83 2.78 4.36 -13.19
N LEU A 84 2.66 5.55 -12.62
CA LEU A 84 3.79 6.44 -12.33
C LEU A 84 4.71 5.85 -11.26
N THR A 85 4.14 5.46 -10.12
CA THR A 85 4.94 5.03 -8.95
C THR A 85 5.64 3.69 -9.15
N HIS A 86 5.12 2.83 -10.03
CA HIS A 86 5.75 1.57 -10.41
C HIS A 86 6.62 1.66 -11.67
N GLY A 87 6.86 2.88 -12.18
CA GLY A 87 7.74 3.10 -13.33
C GLY A 87 7.21 2.54 -14.66
N LEU A 88 5.89 2.42 -14.80
CA LEU A 88 5.25 1.92 -16.01
C LEU A 88 5.02 3.02 -17.05
N LYS A 89 4.78 4.24 -16.58
CA LYS A 89 4.56 5.44 -17.39
C LYS A 89 5.29 6.63 -16.81
N SER A 90 5.72 7.52 -17.68
CA SER A 90 6.28 8.82 -17.28
C SER A 90 5.20 9.77 -16.77
N LEU A 91 5.62 10.87 -16.15
CA LEU A 91 4.71 11.91 -15.73
C LEU A 91 3.95 12.53 -16.89
N GLU A 92 4.63 12.79 -18.02
CA GLU A 92 4.00 13.34 -19.21
C GLU A 92 2.90 12.42 -19.76
N GLU A 93 3.13 11.11 -19.74
CA GLU A 93 2.14 10.13 -20.21
C GLU A 93 0.89 10.05 -19.33
N VAL A 94 1.03 10.28 -18.01
CA VAL A 94 -0.12 10.22 -17.09
C VAL A 94 -0.80 11.57 -16.89
N ALA A 95 -0.14 12.69 -17.16
CA ALA A 95 -0.65 14.02 -16.90
C ALA A 95 -1.96 14.36 -17.66
N GLY A 96 -2.14 13.73 -18.82
CA GLY A 96 -3.35 13.90 -19.63
C GLY A 96 -4.52 12.96 -19.26
N ASN A 97 -4.34 12.09 -18.29
CA ASN A 97 -5.40 11.15 -17.91
C ASN A 97 -6.49 11.83 -17.08
N ASP A 98 -7.73 11.39 -17.23
CA ASP A 98 -8.90 11.98 -16.55
C ASP A 98 -8.81 11.91 -15.02
N ASP A 99 -8.25 10.84 -14.46
CA ASP A 99 -8.06 10.68 -13.03
C ASP A 99 -7.05 11.69 -12.48
N VAL A 100 -5.94 11.94 -13.20
CA VAL A 100 -4.94 12.95 -12.82
C VAL A 100 -5.52 14.35 -12.95
N SER A 101 -6.20 14.64 -14.06
CA SER A 101 -6.84 15.93 -14.29
C SER A 101 -7.85 16.25 -13.19
N SER A 102 -8.64 15.27 -12.76
CA SER A 102 -9.59 15.41 -11.66
C SER A 102 -8.91 15.64 -10.31
N LEU A 103 -7.80 14.95 -10.02
CA LEU A 103 -7.02 15.15 -8.81
C LEU A 103 -6.39 16.55 -8.75
N LEU A 104 -5.88 17.04 -9.88
CA LEU A 104 -5.32 18.39 -10.00
C LEU A 104 -6.42 19.45 -9.88
N ALA A 105 -7.54 19.29 -10.57
CA ALA A 105 -8.66 20.24 -10.53
C ALA A 105 -9.29 20.35 -9.12
N SER A 106 -9.29 19.26 -8.35
CA SER A 106 -9.77 19.26 -6.97
C SER A 106 -8.79 19.86 -5.95
N GLY A 107 -7.54 20.15 -6.37
CA GLY A 107 -6.47 20.58 -5.48
C GLY A 107 -5.93 19.48 -4.56
N TRP A 108 -6.36 18.23 -4.73
CA TRP A 108 -5.88 17.10 -3.94
C TRP A 108 -4.39 16.81 -4.21
N VAL A 109 -3.97 16.97 -5.45
CA VAL A 109 -2.57 16.93 -5.88
C VAL A 109 -2.28 18.24 -6.61
N THR A 110 -1.13 18.85 -6.34
CA THR A 110 -0.66 20.03 -7.07
C THR A 110 0.58 19.66 -7.90
N MET A 111 0.84 20.40 -8.97
CA MET A 111 1.93 20.08 -9.89
C MET A 111 3.32 20.13 -9.23
N ASP A 112 3.49 20.94 -8.20
CA ASP A 112 4.73 21.03 -7.41
C ASP A 112 4.97 19.79 -6.52
N MET A 113 3.92 19.05 -6.19
CA MET A 113 4.04 17.79 -5.44
C MET A 113 4.52 16.63 -6.32
N VAL A 114 4.22 16.66 -7.61
CA VAL A 114 4.44 15.53 -8.52
C VAL A 114 5.91 15.14 -8.65
N PRO A 115 6.89 16.08 -8.80
CA PRO A 115 8.30 15.72 -8.86
C PRO A 115 8.84 15.02 -7.59
N GLY A 116 8.16 15.20 -6.46
CA GLY A 116 8.49 14.55 -5.19
C GLY A 116 7.88 13.17 -5.02
N ILE A 117 7.07 12.68 -5.99
CA ILE A 117 6.49 11.35 -5.93
C ILE A 117 7.58 10.31 -6.28
N PRO A 118 8.03 9.48 -5.33
CA PRO A 118 9.03 8.49 -5.62
C PRO A 118 8.47 7.42 -6.56
N THR A 119 9.33 7.00 -7.47
CA THR A 119 9.09 5.87 -8.36
C THR A 119 9.99 4.73 -7.92
N VAL A 120 9.49 3.52 -7.97
CA VAL A 120 10.31 2.34 -7.67
C VAL A 120 11.52 2.33 -8.62
N SER A 121 12.72 2.36 -8.06
CA SER A 121 13.98 2.52 -8.80
C SER A 121 14.31 1.34 -9.71
N LYS A 122 13.90 0.15 -9.30
CA LYS A 122 14.03 -1.08 -10.07
C LYS A 122 12.66 -1.74 -10.20
N LYS A 123 12.20 -1.91 -11.43
CA LYS A 123 10.96 -2.63 -11.71
C LYS A 123 11.10 -4.08 -11.21
N PRO A 124 10.27 -4.52 -10.25
CA PRO A 124 10.29 -5.90 -9.79
C PRO A 124 9.71 -6.82 -10.86
N ALA A 125 10.06 -8.10 -10.83
CA ALA A 125 9.39 -9.10 -11.65
C ALA A 125 8.03 -9.50 -11.06
N SER A 126 7.89 -9.39 -9.73
CA SER A 126 6.68 -9.75 -9.01
C SER A 126 6.52 -8.88 -7.76
N ILE A 127 5.28 -8.59 -7.37
CA ILE A 127 4.95 -7.96 -6.10
C ILE A 127 4.06 -8.92 -5.33
N ILE A 128 4.52 -9.33 -4.16
CA ILE A 128 3.87 -10.33 -3.32
C ILE A 128 3.07 -9.60 -2.25
N TYR A 129 1.83 -10.00 -2.08
CA TYR A 129 0.88 -9.49 -1.10
C TYR A 129 0.38 -10.63 -0.23
N GLY A 130 0.15 -10.39 1.04
CA GLY A 130 -0.48 -11.37 1.92
C GLY A 130 -0.53 -10.93 3.38
N PRO A 131 -1.19 -11.70 4.26
CA PRO A 131 -1.16 -11.43 5.70
C PRO A 131 0.29 -11.48 6.20
N LEU A 132 0.68 -10.52 7.05
CA LEU A 132 2.04 -10.49 7.61
C LEU A 132 2.39 -11.77 8.37
N ALA A 133 1.43 -12.35 9.08
CA ALA A 133 1.61 -13.58 9.85
C ALA A 133 2.02 -14.79 8.98
N GLU A 134 1.67 -14.77 7.70
CA GLU A 134 1.88 -15.86 6.75
C GLU A 134 2.89 -15.47 5.65
N SER A 135 3.63 -14.39 5.86
CA SER A 135 4.55 -13.89 4.82
C SER A 135 5.62 -14.92 4.50
N PRO A 136 5.70 -15.42 3.25
CA PRO A 136 6.67 -16.46 2.87
C PRO A 136 8.08 -15.90 2.72
N VAL A 137 8.22 -14.59 2.63
CA VAL A 137 9.47 -13.85 2.43
C VAL A 137 9.50 -12.62 3.31
N ASP A 138 10.68 -12.08 3.58
CA ASP A 138 10.79 -10.84 4.34
C ASP A 138 10.14 -9.68 3.57
N PRO A 139 9.16 -8.96 4.17
CA PRO A 139 8.48 -7.88 3.48
C PRO A 139 9.35 -6.63 3.35
N ASP A 140 9.22 -5.92 2.24
CA ASP A 140 9.77 -4.58 2.08
C ASP A 140 8.91 -3.52 2.79
N VAL A 141 7.60 -3.76 2.88
CA VAL A 141 6.63 -2.84 3.48
C VAL A 141 5.60 -3.62 4.30
N VAL A 142 5.34 -3.15 5.51
CA VAL A 142 4.20 -3.59 6.32
C VAL A 142 3.12 -2.51 6.29
N LEU A 143 1.91 -2.90 5.91
CA LEU A 143 0.78 -2.00 5.77
C LEU A 143 -0.26 -2.29 6.85
N LEU A 144 -0.69 -1.24 7.55
CA LEU A 144 -1.70 -1.29 8.59
C LEU A 144 -2.90 -0.41 8.20
N ARG A 145 -4.11 -0.89 8.45
CA ARG A 145 -5.32 -0.07 8.45
C ARG A 145 -5.66 0.34 9.87
N VAL A 146 -5.69 1.63 10.12
CA VAL A 146 -5.80 2.17 11.48
C VAL A 146 -6.86 3.26 11.56
N ASN A 147 -7.47 3.39 12.72
CA ASN A 147 -8.33 4.51 13.06
C ASN A 147 -7.54 5.66 13.72
N GLY A 148 -8.20 6.77 14.03
CA GLY A 148 -7.53 7.95 14.58
C GLY A 148 -6.84 7.71 15.94
N ARG A 149 -7.41 6.84 16.81
CA ARG A 149 -6.79 6.49 18.10
C ARG A 149 -5.50 5.69 17.89
N GLN A 150 -5.55 4.69 17.05
CA GLN A 150 -4.39 3.86 16.70
C GLN A 150 -3.31 4.71 16.02
N MET A 151 -3.71 5.69 15.19
CA MET A 151 -2.81 6.63 14.56
C MET A 151 -2.04 7.49 15.57
N MET A 152 -2.68 7.93 16.65
CA MET A 152 -2.00 8.67 17.73
C MET A 152 -0.91 7.81 18.39
N VAL A 153 -1.20 6.55 18.69
CA VAL A 153 -0.21 5.61 19.25
C VAL A 153 0.96 5.41 18.28
N LEU A 154 0.68 5.23 16.99
CA LEU A 154 1.73 5.07 15.98
C LEU A 154 2.56 6.34 15.81
N SER A 155 1.96 7.52 15.89
CA SER A 155 2.70 8.77 15.82
C SER A 155 3.68 8.95 16.97
N ASP A 156 3.33 8.48 18.17
CA ASP A 156 4.23 8.48 19.31
C ASP A 156 5.34 7.41 19.17
N ALA A 157 4.99 6.24 18.65
CA ALA A 157 5.90 5.12 18.50
C ALA A 157 6.88 5.26 17.31
N ILE A 158 6.51 6.02 16.28
CA ILE A 158 7.29 6.18 15.05
C ILE A 158 7.67 7.65 14.88
N PRO A 159 8.83 8.08 15.40
CA PRO A 159 9.30 9.44 15.22
C PRO A 159 9.43 9.80 13.74
N GLY A 160 8.91 10.95 13.35
CA GLY A 160 8.99 11.42 11.98
C GLY A 160 8.02 10.78 11.01
N LEU A 161 7.00 10.08 11.50
CA LEU A 161 5.91 9.56 10.66
C LEU A 161 5.31 10.70 9.80
N ARG A 162 5.31 10.50 8.49
CA ARG A 162 4.74 11.47 7.54
C ARG A 162 3.25 11.21 7.37
N ILE A 163 2.42 12.23 7.51
CA ILE A 163 0.97 12.13 7.29
C ILE A 163 0.64 12.86 5.99
N GLU A 164 0.10 12.12 5.03
CA GLU A 164 -0.17 12.60 3.67
C GLU A 164 -1.59 12.24 3.24
N GLY A 165 -2.27 13.18 2.60
CA GLY A 165 -3.57 12.95 1.97
C GLY A 165 -3.43 12.47 0.52
N LYS A 166 -2.56 11.48 0.23
CA LYS A 166 -2.20 11.06 -1.13
C LYS A 166 -2.69 9.66 -1.47
N PRO A 167 -2.71 9.32 -2.76
CA PRO A 167 -3.04 7.96 -3.22
C PRO A 167 -2.10 6.92 -2.63
N GLN A 168 -2.65 5.77 -2.31
CA GLN A 168 -1.97 4.71 -1.56
C GLN A 168 -0.74 4.12 -2.27
N CYS A 169 -0.76 3.93 -3.60
CA CYS A 169 0.39 3.45 -4.35
C CYS A 169 1.63 4.37 -4.21
N HIS A 170 1.41 5.68 -4.10
CA HIS A 170 2.48 6.61 -3.80
C HIS A 170 3.16 6.29 -2.47
N ILE A 171 2.38 6.01 -1.43
CA ILE A 171 2.91 5.74 -0.10
C ILE A 171 3.69 4.43 -0.06
N VAL A 172 3.25 3.39 -0.74
CA VAL A 172 4.01 2.13 -0.88
C VAL A 172 5.38 2.39 -1.50
N ALA A 173 5.43 3.18 -2.57
CA ALA A 173 6.69 3.54 -3.22
C ALA A 173 7.59 4.38 -2.29
N VAL A 174 7.04 5.31 -1.50
CA VAL A 174 7.80 6.06 -0.48
C VAL A 174 8.40 5.11 0.55
N ALA A 175 7.61 4.24 1.12
CA ALA A 175 8.08 3.29 2.14
C ALA A 175 9.19 2.38 1.59
N LYS A 176 9.03 1.89 0.36
CA LYS A 176 10.03 1.04 -0.31
C LYS A 176 11.33 1.79 -0.60
N GLU A 177 11.26 2.93 -1.29
CA GLU A 177 12.46 3.61 -1.82
C GLU A 177 13.17 4.47 -0.79
N GLN A 178 12.43 5.08 0.12
CA GLN A 178 13.01 5.98 1.12
C GLN A 178 13.17 5.34 2.50
N GLY A 179 12.62 4.14 2.71
CA GLY A 179 12.68 3.44 3.99
C GLY A 179 12.05 4.23 5.14
N VAL A 180 10.99 4.99 4.87
CA VAL A 180 10.30 5.80 5.88
C VAL A 180 8.89 5.30 6.14
N ALA A 181 8.42 5.43 7.37
CA ALA A 181 7.01 5.20 7.68
C ALA A 181 6.16 6.38 7.21
N ALA A 182 5.04 6.08 6.58
CA ALA A 182 4.10 7.09 6.13
C ALA A 182 2.66 6.65 6.39
N ALA A 183 1.79 7.62 6.68
CA ALA A 183 0.36 7.41 6.81
C ALA A 183 -0.39 8.14 5.71
N SER A 184 -1.40 7.48 5.13
CA SER A 184 -2.29 8.08 4.13
C SER A 184 -3.73 7.98 4.54
N ILE A 185 -4.46 9.10 4.40
CA ILE A 185 -5.91 9.09 4.51
C ILE A 185 -6.54 8.43 3.26
N GLY A 186 -5.77 8.29 2.20
CA GLY A 186 -6.24 7.80 0.91
C GLY A 186 -7.22 8.74 0.21
N CYS A 187 -7.44 8.56 -1.07
CA CYS A 187 -8.51 9.23 -1.79
C CYS A 187 -9.82 8.44 -1.67
N ALA A 188 -10.95 9.08 -2.00
CA ALA A 188 -12.27 8.44 -1.93
C ALA A 188 -12.34 7.14 -2.75
N LEU A 189 -11.69 7.12 -3.91
CA LEU A 189 -11.64 5.95 -4.79
C LEU A 189 -10.87 4.79 -4.15
N SER A 190 -9.71 5.05 -3.56
CA SER A 190 -8.93 4.04 -2.83
C SER A 190 -9.75 3.47 -1.67
N ARG A 191 -10.39 4.32 -0.88
CA ARG A 191 -11.24 3.88 0.24
C ARG A 191 -12.38 2.99 -0.21
N ALA A 192 -13.06 3.37 -1.28
CA ALA A 192 -14.14 2.58 -1.85
C ALA A 192 -13.66 1.18 -2.28
N ARG A 193 -12.48 1.08 -2.88
CA ARG A 193 -11.91 -0.18 -3.35
C ARG A 193 -11.35 -1.07 -2.25
N THR A 194 -10.77 -0.48 -1.21
CA THR A 194 -10.18 -1.24 -0.10
C THR A 194 -11.18 -1.57 1.01
N GLY A 195 -12.42 -1.11 0.92
CA GLY A 195 -13.40 -1.23 2.00
C GLY A 195 -13.04 -0.42 3.24
N MET A 196 -12.07 0.50 3.14
CA MET A 196 -11.63 1.34 4.24
C MET A 196 -12.72 2.32 4.64
N LYS A 197 -13.06 2.37 5.92
CA LYS A 197 -14.06 3.31 6.45
C LYS A 197 -13.53 4.76 6.36
N PRO A 198 -14.40 5.79 6.27
CA PRO A 198 -13.96 7.19 6.15
C PRO A 198 -13.02 7.69 7.25
N HIS A 199 -13.08 7.09 8.43
CA HIS A 199 -12.25 7.44 9.60
C HIS A 199 -10.99 6.60 9.75
N GLU A 200 -10.75 5.67 8.82
CA GLU A 200 -9.55 4.83 8.82
C GLU A 200 -8.44 5.46 7.99
N MET A 201 -7.24 5.18 8.40
CA MET A 201 -6.01 5.58 7.73
C MET A 201 -5.17 4.36 7.40
N THR A 202 -4.36 4.46 6.37
CA THR A 202 -3.36 3.47 6.03
C THR A 202 -2.01 3.94 6.51
N VAL A 203 -1.34 3.13 7.31
CA VAL A 203 0.04 3.35 7.74
C VAL A 203 0.92 2.32 7.07
N GLN A 204 2.03 2.76 6.53
CA GLN A 204 3.04 1.91 5.90
C GLN A 204 4.37 2.18 6.55
N SER A 205 5.10 1.13 6.84
CA SER A 205 6.40 1.20 7.48
C SER A 205 7.38 0.31 6.74
N PRO A 206 8.66 0.71 6.66
CA PRO A 206 9.72 -0.21 6.30
C PRO A 206 9.75 -1.38 7.30
N PRO A 207 10.42 -2.49 6.95
CA PRO A 207 10.47 -3.68 7.81
C PRO A 207 11.01 -3.35 9.21
N PRO A 208 10.61 -4.13 10.21
CA PRO A 208 10.69 -3.76 11.64
C PRO A 208 12.08 -3.65 12.26
N SER A 209 13.14 -3.83 11.52
CA SER A 209 14.49 -3.45 12.02
C SER A 209 14.56 -1.99 12.47
N SER A 210 13.57 -1.17 12.09
CA SER A 210 13.42 0.23 12.48
C SER A 210 12.20 0.52 13.36
N LEU A 211 11.27 -0.42 13.51
CA LEU A 211 10.10 -0.29 14.39
C LEU A 211 10.49 -0.64 15.83
N ARG A 212 10.81 0.35 16.63
CA ARG A 212 10.85 0.18 18.08
C ARG A 212 9.42 0.35 18.61
N LEU A 213 8.70 -0.76 18.75
CA LEU A 213 7.47 -0.74 19.53
C LEU A 213 7.84 -0.39 21.00
N PRO A 214 7.08 0.49 21.68
CA PRO A 214 7.29 0.71 23.10
C PRO A 214 7.15 -0.63 23.84
N ALA A 215 8.06 -0.90 24.75
CA ALA A 215 7.94 -2.03 25.65
C ALA A 215 6.62 -1.88 26.42
N ALA A 216 5.84 -2.97 26.45
CA ALA A 216 4.58 -3.04 27.18
C ALA A 216 4.77 -2.76 28.67
#